data_4ae659f6a4581921e342d92f1064a1dc
#
_entry.id   4ae659f6a4581921e342d92f1064a1dc
#
_cell.length_a   1.000
_cell.length_b   1.000
_cell.length_c   1.000
_cell.angle_alpha   90.00
_cell.angle_beta   90.00
_cell.angle_gamma   90.00
#
_symmetry.space_group_name_H-M   'P 1'
#
loop_
_entity.id
_entity.type
_entity.pdbx_description
1 polymer ?
#
loop_
_entity_poly.entity_id
_entity_poly.type
_entity_poly.pdbx_seq_one_letter_code
_entity_poly.pdbx_strand_id
1 'polypeptide(L)'
;WEEFISEHDTTTMELIAQSFQPNPSRAKELDQCIEQDGEAYLTSAWPHLGVIGCWLGGSAGIQAKLLSKYYRGATLRDVGYRASEAAMSVPIADNTAAGIPSITVNFMEFIEADRLDEEQPETKLIHELEDGKEYGILLTTSSGLFRYDINDVIRVEGFINRCPLIAFVRKGRDMANLTGEKLHANHVISAMAHAEARAGVSYVNFTTTPDVDAMCYDL
;
A
#
# COMPACT_ATOMS: atom_id res chain seq x y z
N TRP A 1 22.40 9.68 -15.40
CA TRP A 1 21.96 11.06 -15.21
C TRP A 1 21.77 11.78 -16.57
N GLU A 2 22.72 11.68 -17.48
CA GLU A 2 22.61 12.26 -18.83
C GLU A 2 21.42 11.69 -19.61
N GLU A 3 21.16 10.39 -19.52
CA GLU A 3 20.01 9.71 -20.11
C GLU A 3 18.70 10.24 -19.54
N PHE A 4 18.60 10.38 -18.21
CA PHE A 4 17.43 10.95 -17.53
C PHE A 4 17.16 12.41 -17.94
N ILE A 5 18.20 13.25 -18.09
CA ILE A 5 18.07 14.64 -18.55
C ILE A 5 17.55 14.70 -19.99
N SER A 6 17.96 13.77 -20.86
CA SER A 6 17.56 13.77 -22.27
C SER A 6 16.07 13.47 -22.51
N GLU A 7 15.42 12.83 -21.55
CA GLU A 7 14.00 12.44 -21.63
C GLU A 7 13.01 13.47 -21.04
N HIS A 8 13.53 14.53 -20.39
CA HIS A 8 12.69 15.50 -19.67
C HIS A 8 12.83 16.92 -20.18
N ASP A 9 11.84 17.77 -19.88
CA ASP A 9 11.86 19.19 -20.23
C ASP A 9 13.11 19.89 -19.70
N THR A 10 13.84 20.52 -20.61
CA THR A 10 15.16 21.12 -20.35
C THR A 10 15.11 22.17 -19.24
N THR A 11 14.04 22.97 -19.17
CA THR A 11 13.91 24.03 -18.16
C THR A 11 13.77 23.47 -16.75
N THR A 12 12.96 22.42 -16.60
CA THR A 12 12.79 21.72 -15.31
C THR A 12 14.09 21.03 -14.89
N MET A 13 14.80 20.43 -15.84
CA MET A 13 16.08 19.76 -15.58
C MET A 13 17.18 20.73 -15.18
N GLU A 14 17.26 21.92 -15.78
CA GLU A 14 18.19 22.97 -15.39
C GLU A 14 17.96 23.47 -13.96
N LEU A 15 16.68 23.66 -13.55
CA LEU A 15 16.33 24.04 -12.19
C LEU A 15 16.70 22.95 -11.18
N ILE A 16 16.46 21.70 -11.49
CA ILE A 16 16.85 20.56 -10.67
C ILE A 16 18.37 20.48 -10.54
N ALA A 17 19.11 20.56 -11.67
CA ALA A 17 20.57 20.50 -11.69
C ALA A 17 21.22 21.62 -10.87
N GLN A 18 20.67 22.84 -10.89
CA GLN A 18 21.14 23.95 -10.05
C GLN A 18 20.98 23.68 -8.55
N SER A 19 20.02 22.84 -8.16
CA SER A 19 19.78 22.46 -6.76
C SER A 19 20.73 21.35 -6.26
N PHE A 20 21.37 20.61 -7.17
CA PHE A 20 22.31 19.55 -6.84
C PHE A 20 23.73 20.11 -6.73
N GLN A 21 24.29 20.03 -5.52
CA GLN A 21 25.69 20.39 -5.30
C GLN A 21 26.51 19.11 -5.09
N PRO A 22 27.66 18.94 -5.75
CA PRO A 22 28.55 17.82 -5.51
C PRO A 22 28.96 17.76 -4.03
N ASN A 23 28.81 16.56 -3.44
CA ASN A 23 29.23 16.30 -2.05
C ASN A 23 30.18 15.09 -2.02
N PRO A 24 31.47 15.27 -2.38
CA PRO A 24 32.44 14.18 -2.42
C PRO A 24 32.66 13.51 -1.05
N SER A 25 32.53 14.26 0.05
CA SER A 25 32.66 13.71 1.39
C SER A 25 31.54 12.72 1.70
N ARG A 26 30.31 13.09 1.38
CA ARG A 26 29.16 12.20 1.58
C ARG A 26 29.20 10.98 0.65
N ALA A 27 29.61 11.17 -0.61
CA ALA A 27 29.80 10.08 -1.55
C ALA A 27 30.77 9.03 -1.00
N LYS A 28 31.94 9.47 -0.53
CA LYS A 28 32.94 8.58 0.07
C LYS A 28 32.41 7.86 1.32
N GLU A 29 31.62 8.54 2.15
CA GLU A 29 30.98 7.93 3.32
C GLU A 29 30.00 6.82 2.92
N LEU A 30 29.18 7.06 1.90
CA LEU A 30 28.23 6.07 1.36
C LEU A 30 28.96 4.87 0.75
N ASP A 31 30.04 5.10 -0.02
CA ASP A 31 30.87 4.04 -0.57
C ASP A 31 31.45 3.15 0.55
N GLN A 32 31.95 3.76 1.63
CA GLN A 32 32.44 3.03 2.78
C GLN A 32 31.35 2.17 3.47
N CYS A 33 30.12 2.70 3.59
CA CYS A 33 29.01 1.92 4.11
C CYS A 33 28.70 0.69 3.23
N ILE A 34 28.70 0.88 1.90
CA ILE A 34 28.45 -0.20 0.94
C ILE A 34 29.58 -1.25 1.01
N GLU A 35 30.84 -0.82 1.08
CA GLU A 35 31.99 -1.73 1.20
C GLU A 35 31.93 -2.55 2.50
N GLN A 36 31.50 -1.97 3.61
CA GLN A 36 31.40 -2.65 4.90
C GLN A 36 30.23 -3.62 4.98
N ASP A 37 29.09 -3.24 4.44
CA ASP A 37 27.84 -4.00 4.55
C ASP A 37 27.62 -4.97 3.37
N GLY A 38 28.37 -4.82 2.28
CA GLY A 38 28.21 -5.57 1.04
C GLY A 38 27.03 -5.12 0.17
N GLU A 39 26.14 -4.28 0.71
CA GLU A 39 24.97 -3.71 0.04
C GLU A 39 24.68 -2.31 0.59
N ALA A 40 23.88 -1.52 -0.13
CA ALA A 40 23.41 -0.21 0.32
C ALA A 40 22.21 -0.35 1.27
N TYR A 41 22.42 -0.16 2.57
CA TYR A 41 21.33 -0.10 3.55
C TYR A 41 21.02 1.34 3.94
N LEU A 42 19.73 1.66 4.05
CA LEU A 42 19.30 3.01 4.46
C LEU A 42 19.80 3.36 5.86
N THR A 43 19.80 2.41 6.77
CA THR A 43 20.25 2.63 8.15
C THR A 43 21.75 2.81 8.31
N SER A 44 22.55 2.28 7.37
CA SER A 44 24.00 2.55 7.32
C SER A 44 24.25 3.94 6.77
N ALA A 45 23.53 4.33 5.72
CA ALA A 45 23.59 5.68 5.16
C ALA A 45 23.03 6.76 6.10
N TRP A 46 22.01 6.43 6.87
CA TRP A 46 21.35 7.30 7.85
C TRP A 46 21.24 6.63 9.22
N PRO A 47 22.31 6.65 10.04
CA PRO A 47 22.38 5.92 11.31
C PRO A 47 21.30 6.30 12.34
N HIS A 48 20.67 7.46 12.18
CA HIS A 48 19.61 7.96 13.05
C HIS A 48 18.20 7.73 12.46
N LEU A 49 18.07 6.95 11.37
CA LEU A 49 16.79 6.60 10.79
C LEU A 49 16.01 5.68 11.75
N GLY A 50 15.09 6.25 12.51
CA GLY A 50 14.29 5.51 13.49
C GLY A 50 12.92 5.10 12.98
N VAL A 51 12.33 5.89 12.08
CA VAL A 51 10.96 5.70 11.57
C VAL A 51 10.91 5.93 10.06
N ILE A 52 10.17 5.08 9.37
CA ILE A 52 9.82 5.24 7.96
C ILE A 52 8.30 5.29 7.85
N GLY A 53 7.78 6.43 7.35
CA GLY A 53 6.37 6.58 7.04
C GLY A 53 6.05 6.01 5.66
N CYS A 54 5.16 5.02 5.57
CA CYS A 54 4.70 4.45 4.31
C CYS A 54 3.32 3.82 4.48
N TRP A 55 2.65 3.47 3.38
CA TRP A 55 1.43 2.66 3.47
C TRP A 55 1.78 1.20 3.74
N LEU A 56 1.07 0.61 4.71
CA LEU A 56 1.24 -0.78 5.12
C LEU A 56 0.01 -1.65 4.77
N GLY A 57 -1.05 -1.05 4.23
CA GLY A 57 -2.25 -1.74 3.76
C GLY A 57 -2.12 -2.24 2.32
N GLY A 58 -2.90 -3.27 1.97
CA GLY A 58 -2.97 -3.82 0.62
C GLY A 58 -1.61 -4.24 0.05
N SER A 59 -1.43 -4.04 -1.24
CA SER A 59 -0.20 -4.38 -1.97
C SER A 59 1.03 -3.60 -1.49
N ALA A 60 0.85 -2.36 -1.05
CA ALA A 60 1.93 -1.54 -0.52
C ALA A 60 2.58 -2.18 0.73
N GLY A 61 1.77 -2.78 1.62
CA GLY A 61 2.27 -3.48 2.79
C GLY A 61 3.07 -4.74 2.46
N ILE A 62 2.69 -5.44 1.39
CA ILE A 62 3.46 -6.60 0.89
C ILE A 62 4.84 -6.13 0.41
N GLN A 63 4.88 -5.06 -0.40
CA GLN A 63 6.12 -4.48 -0.91
C GLN A 63 7.00 -3.92 0.23
N ALA A 64 6.41 -3.23 1.21
CA ALA A 64 7.14 -2.74 2.36
C ALA A 64 7.86 -3.87 3.14
N LYS A 65 7.22 -5.03 3.29
CA LYS A 65 7.83 -6.21 3.90
C LYS A 65 8.99 -6.76 3.07
N LEU A 66 8.87 -6.81 1.74
CA LEU A 66 9.93 -7.26 0.84
C LEU A 66 11.17 -6.36 0.91
N LEU A 67 10.97 -5.06 1.12
CA LEU A 67 12.05 -4.08 1.25
C LEU A 67 12.68 -4.04 2.66
N SER A 68 12.18 -4.83 3.61
CA SER A 68 12.61 -4.79 5.02
C SER A 68 14.12 -4.97 5.22
N LYS A 69 14.81 -5.69 4.33
CA LYS A 69 16.25 -5.87 4.37
C LYS A 69 17.03 -4.56 4.24
N TYR A 70 16.49 -3.54 3.55
CA TYR A 70 17.18 -2.27 3.29
C TYR A 70 17.06 -1.24 4.42
N TYR A 71 16.11 -1.40 5.34
CA TYR A 71 15.88 -0.48 6.45
C TYR A 71 15.96 -1.15 7.83
N ARG A 72 16.94 -2.02 8.02
CA ARG A 72 17.20 -2.77 9.26
C ARG A 72 17.05 -1.88 10.50
N GLY A 73 16.19 -2.31 11.45
CA GLY A 73 16.01 -1.61 12.72
C GLY A 73 15.16 -0.33 12.69
N ALA A 74 14.80 0.18 11.51
CA ALA A 74 13.85 1.29 11.45
C ALA A 74 12.41 0.77 11.62
N THR A 75 11.60 1.51 12.36
CA THR A 75 10.19 1.21 12.57
C THR A 75 9.36 1.71 11.39
N LEU A 76 8.44 0.88 10.89
CA LEU A 76 7.47 1.31 9.90
C LEU A 76 6.24 1.90 10.60
N ARG A 77 5.85 3.10 10.19
CA ARG A 77 4.61 3.74 10.63
C ARG A 77 3.72 3.96 9.42
N ASP A 78 2.50 3.40 9.48
CA ASP A 78 1.50 3.69 8.45
C ASP A 78 1.16 5.18 8.44
N VAL A 79 0.98 5.77 7.27
CA VAL A 79 0.63 7.18 7.10
C VAL A 79 -0.88 7.43 7.13
N GLY A 80 -1.67 6.39 7.40
CA GLY A 80 -3.13 6.38 7.43
C GLY A 80 -3.75 5.99 6.11
N TYR A 81 -4.84 5.26 6.19
CA TYR A 81 -5.64 4.95 5.01
C TYR A 81 -6.31 6.23 4.51
N ARG A 82 -6.00 6.58 3.26
CA ARG A 82 -6.46 7.79 2.59
C ARG A 82 -6.92 7.46 1.18
N ALA A 83 -8.03 8.04 0.79
CA ALA A 83 -8.49 8.12 -0.59
C ALA A 83 -8.49 9.60 -1.03
N SER A 84 -8.62 9.86 -2.33
CA SER A 84 -8.78 11.24 -2.84
C SER A 84 -10.03 11.91 -2.28
N GLU A 85 -11.06 11.11 -2.01
CA GLU A 85 -12.36 11.53 -1.48
C GLU A 85 -12.31 11.93 -0.01
N ALA A 86 -11.48 11.24 0.79
CA ALA A 86 -11.39 11.51 2.23
C ALA A 86 -10.18 10.87 2.92
N ALA A 87 -9.81 11.43 4.08
CA ALA A 87 -9.00 10.75 5.06
C ALA A 87 -9.86 9.71 5.80
N MET A 88 -9.50 8.43 5.72
CA MET A 88 -10.32 7.31 6.17
C MET A 88 -9.95 6.82 7.58
N SER A 89 -8.65 6.78 7.90
CA SER A 89 -8.20 6.36 9.23
C SER A 89 -6.94 7.09 9.71
N VAL A 90 -6.71 7.01 11.01
CA VAL A 90 -5.51 7.53 11.68
C VAL A 90 -4.79 6.35 12.34
N PRO A 91 -3.55 6.04 11.95
CA PRO A 91 -2.77 4.96 12.56
C PRO A 91 -2.38 5.32 13.98
N ILE A 92 -2.37 4.32 14.86
CA ILE A 92 -2.07 4.50 16.29
C ILE A 92 -0.96 3.58 16.79
N ALA A 93 -0.48 2.67 15.95
CA ALA A 93 0.58 1.73 16.28
C ALA A 93 1.58 1.61 15.13
N ASP A 94 2.75 1.04 15.43
CA ASP A 94 3.79 0.79 14.45
C ASP A 94 3.63 -0.59 13.79
N ASN A 95 4.17 -0.74 12.59
CA ASN A 95 4.22 -1.99 11.83
C ASN A 95 2.85 -2.59 11.50
N THR A 96 1.79 -1.78 11.50
CA THR A 96 0.43 -2.18 11.13
C THR A 96 -0.25 -1.10 10.30
N ALA A 97 -1.16 -1.51 9.39
CA ALA A 97 -2.04 -0.63 8.65
C ALA A 97 -3.30 -0.24 9.44
N ALA A 98 -3.54 -0.89 10.58
CA ALA A 98 -4.73 -0.68 11.38
C ALA A 98 -4.76 0.73 11.99
N GLY A 99 -5.87 1.43 11.83
CA GLY A 99 -6.06 2.77 12.35
C GLY A 99 -7.49 3.04 12.81
N ILE A 100 -7.65 4.08 13.63
CA ILE A 100 -8.95 4.56 14.08
C ILE A 100 -9.67 5.21 12.91
N PRO A 101 -10.90 4.82 12.56
CA PRO A 101 -11.68 5.45 11.49
C PRO A 101 -11.96 6.92 11.77
N SER A 102 -11.90 7.76 10.74
CA SER A 102 -12.13 9.22 10.81
C SER A 102 -13.63 9.57 10.87
N ILE A 103 -14.37 8.96 11.79
CA ILE A 103 -15.84 9.08 11.92
C ILE A 103 -16.33 10.46 12.34
N THR A 104 -15.45 11.31 12.83
CA THR A 104 -15.78 12.71 13.18
C THR A 104 -15.73 13.66 11.98
N VAL A 105 -15.17 13.21 10.87
CA VAL A 105 -14.99 13.99 9.62
C VAL A 105 -15.94 13.52 8.53
N ASN A 106 -16.12 12.20 8.42
CA ASN A 106 -16.92 11.58 7.37
C ASN A 106 -17.94 10.62 7.99
N PHE A 107 -19.12 10.50 7.38
CA PHE A 107 -20.05 9.43 7.69
C PHE A 107 -19.74 8.22 6.81
N MET A 108 -19.57 7.07 7.45
CA MET A 108 -19.18 5.82 6.80
C MET A 108 -20.25 4.76 7.05
N GLU A 109 -20.67 4.09 5.98
CA GLU A 109 -21.47 2.88 6.02
C GLU A 109 -20.65 1.72 5.46
N PHE A 110 -20.95 0.51 5.88
CA PHE A 110 -20.15 -0.66 5.57
C PHE A 110 -21.04 -1.78 5.02
N ILE A 111 -20.57 -2.45 3.96
CA ILE A 111 -21.23 -3.59 3.33
C ILE A 111 -20.35 -4.81 3.56
N GLU A 112 -20.88 -5.93 4.04
CA GLU A 112 -20.09 -7.18 4.15
C GLU A 112 -19.51 -7.55 2.79
N ALA A 113 -18.23 -7.96 2.76
CA ALA A 113 -17.47 -8.11 1.51
C ALA A 113 -18.03 -9.18 0.56
N ASP A 114 -18.76 -10.17 1.08
CA ASP A 114 -19.44 -11.20 0.31
C ASP A 114 -20.79 -10.74 -0.28
N ARG A 115 -21.27 -9.56 0.12
CA ARG A 115 -22.53 -8.97 -0.34
C ARG A 115 -22.35 -7.74 -1.25
N LEU A 116 -21.12 -7.42 -1.66
CA LEU A 116 -20.83 -6.25 -2.49
C LEU A 116 -21.47 -6.28 -3.88
N ASP A 117 -21.76 -7.46 -4.38
CA ASP A 117 -22.37 -7.67 -5.71
C ASP A 117 -23.92 -7.64 -5.67
N GLU A 118 -24.53 -7.52 -4.49
CA GLU A 118 -25.98 -7.37 -4.38
C GLU A 118 -26.45 -6.01 -4.92
N GLU A 119 -27.60 -5.96 -5.54
CA GLU A 119 -28.16 -4.70 -6.09
C GLU A 119 -28.49 -3.70 -5.01
N GLN A 120 -28.95 -4.15 -3.84
CA GLN A 120 -29.28 -3.34 -2.66
C GLN A 120 -28.76 -4.02 -1.40
N PRO A 121 -27.45 -3.99 -1.17
CA PRO A 121 -26.87 -4.63 0.00
C PRO A 121 -27.28 -3.90 1.28
N GLU A 122 -27.49 -4.67 2.34
CA GLU A 122 -27.67 -4.11 3.69
C GLU A 122 -26.35 -3.44 4.14
N THR A 123 -26.50 -2.24 4.71
CA THR A 123 -25.36 -1.52 5.27
C THR A 123 -25.32 -1.61 6.78
N LYS A 124 -24.09 -1.63 7.31
CA LYS A 124 -23.79 -1.57 8.74
C LYS A 124 -23.18 -0.24 9.12
N LEU A 125 -23.38 0.15 10.36
CA LEU A 125 -22.70 1.29 10.96
C LEU A 125 -21.42 0.82 11.68
N ILE A 126 -20.54 1.76 11.98
CA ILE A 126 -19.23 1.50 12.57
C ILE A 126 -19.26 0.62 13.84
N HIS A 127 -20.31 0.74 14.65
CA HIS A 127 -20.45 0.00 15.90
C HIS A 127 -20.98 -1.43 15.71
N GLU A 128 -21.35 -1.80 14.48
CA GLU A 128 -21.87 -3.13 14.11
C GLU A 128 -20.78 -3.99 13.43
N LEU A 129 -19.59 -3.43 13.27
CA LEU A 129 -18.48 -4.15 12.64
C LEU A 129 -17.90 -5.20 13.59
N GLU A 130 -17.43 -6.30 13.03
CA GLU A 130 -16.89 -7.45 13.74
C GLU A 130 -15.42 -7.66 13.44
N ASP A 131 -14.65 -8.11 14.44
CA ASP A 131 -13.23 -8.38 14.30
C ASP A 131 -12.94 -9.46 13.25
N GLY A 132 -11.91 -9.24 12.45
CA GLY A 132 -11.46 -10.13 11.38
C GLY A 132 -12.29 -10.12 10.12
N LYS A 133 -13.47 -9.46 10.10
CA LYS A 133 -14.33 -9.38 8.91
C LYS A 133 -13.89 -8.28 7.94
N GLU A 134 -14.23 -8.49 6.67
CA GLU A 134 -13.99 -7.54 5.58
C GLU A 134 -15.30 -6.84 5.16
N TYR A 135 -15.18 -5.56 4.84
CA TYR A 135 -16.29 -4.71 4.47
C TYR A 135 -15.90 -3.75 3.34
N GLY A 136 -16.81 -3.56 2.38
CA GLY A 136 -16.78 -2.40 1.48
C GLY A 136 -17.24 -1.13 2.18
N ILE A 137 -16.77 0.03 1.75
CA ILE A 137 -17.10 1.32 2.36
C ILE A 137 -17.95 2.17 1.42
N LEU A 138 -19.08 2.68 1.94
CA LEU A 138 -19.81 3.81 1.38
C LEU A 138 -19.48 5.08 2.17
N LEU A 139 -19.19 6.15 1.45
CA LEU A 139 -18.71 7.39 2.03
C LEU A 139 -19.68 8.55 1.80
N THR A 140 -20.04 9.24 2.87
CA THR A 140 -20.73 10.52 2.80
C THR A 140 -19.85 11.61 3.40
N THR A 141 -19.55 12.66 2.62
CA THR A 141 -18.61 13.72 2.98
C THR A 141 -19.24 15.10 2.97
N SER A 142 -18.62 16.02 3.68
CA SER A 142 -19.02 17.44 3.65
C SER A 142 -18.77 18.11 2.30
N SER A 143 -17.94 17.54 1.44
CA SER A 143 -17.66 18.01 0.07
C SER A 143 -18.75 17.63 -0.94
N GLY A 144 -19.80 16.92 -0.53
CA GLY A 144 -20.96 16.63 -1.35
C GLY A 144 -21.08 15.22 -1.90
N LEU A 145 -20.18 14.29 -1.54
CA LEU A 145 -20.37 12.88 -1.82
C LEU A 145 -21.46 12.33 -0.88
N PHE A 146 -22.40 11.60 -1.43
CA PHE A 146 -23.49 10.99 -0.68
C PHE A 146 -23.57 9.51 -0.98
N ARG A 147 -23.34 8.67 0.03
CA ARG A 147 -23.29 7.19 -0.07
C ARG A 147 -22.45 6.73 -1.26
N TYR A 148 -21.32 7.37 -1.45
CA TYR A 148 -20.42 7.11 -2.57
C TYR A 148 -19.62 5.84 -2.33
N ASP A 149 -19.76 4.88 -3.22
CA ASP A 149 -18.96 3.65 -3.23
C ASP A 149 -17.57 3.94 -3.79
N ILE A 150 -16.58 3.97 -2.92
CA ILE A 150 -15.17 4.18 -3.31
C ILE A 150 -14.50 2.90 -3.81
N ASN A 151 -15.24 1.80 -3.83
CA ASN A 151 -14.75 0.47 -4.24
C ASN A 151 -13.54 -0.02 -3.42
N ASP A 152 -13.46 0.37 -2.15
CA ASP A 152 -12.43 -0.06 -1.23
C ASP A 152 -12.97 -1.10 -0.24
N VAL A 153 -12.18 -2.14 0.01
CA VAL A 153 -12.44 -3.14 1.03
C VAL A 153 -11.43 -2.97 2.16
N ILE A 154 -11.98 -2.87 3.37
CA ILE A 154 -11.21 -2.85 4.62
C ILE A 154 -11.43 -4.13 5.39
N ARG A 155 -10.51 -4.41 6.31
CA ARG A 155 -10.66 -5.42 7.35
C ARG A 155 -10.65 -4.75 8.71
N VAL A 156 -11.45 -5.28 9.63
CA VAL A 156 -11.35 -4.93 11.05
C VAL A 156 -10.22 -5.74 11.68
N GLU A 157 -9.22 -5.07 12.22
CA GLU A 157 -8.03 -5.67 12.85
C GLU A 157 -8.00 -5.37 14.35
N GLY A 158 -9.09 -5.66 15.05
CA GLY A 158 -9.21 -5.43 16.47
C GLY A 158 -9.98 -4.17 16.84
N PHE A 159 -9.97 -3.86 18.13
CA PHE A 159 -10.71 -2.74 18.72
C PHE A 159 -9.88 -1.98 19.75
N ILE A 160 -10.12 -0.68 19.84
CA ILE A 160 -9.77 0.11 21.01
C ILE A 160 -11.06 0.50 21.72
N ASN A 161 -11.29 -0.05 22.91
CA ASN A 161 -12.56 0.02 23.60
C ASN A 161 -13.70 -0.52 22.69
N ARG A 162 -14.55 0.37 22.17
CA ARG A 162 -15.66 0.04 21.27
C ARG A 162 -15.43 0.53 19.83
N CYS A 163 -14.29 1.12 19.55
CA CYS A 163 -13.95 1.61 18.23
C CYS A 163 -13.16 0.56 17.46
N PRO A 164 -13.64 0.08 16.31
CA PRO A 164 -12.88 -0.85 15.48
C PRO A 164 -11.63 -0.16 14.92
N LEU A 165 -10.58 -0.93 14.73
CA LEU A 165 -9.40 -0.55 13.96
C LEU A 165 -9.56 -1.10 12.56
N ILE A 166 -9.49 -0.23 11.56
CA ILE A 166 -9.66 -0.61 10.16
C ILE A 166 -8.35 -0.52 9.39
N ALA A 167 -8.10 -1.51 8.53
CA ALA A 167 -6.98 -1.54 7.60
C ALA A 167 -7.49 -1.72 6.17
N PHE A 168 -6.94 -0.95 5.22
CA PHE A 168 -7.20 -1.15 3.80
C PHE A 168 -6.63 -2.50 3.34
N VAL A 169 -7.42 -3.29 2.64
CA VAL A 169 -7.03 -4.61 2.13
C VAL A 169 -6.84 -4.58 0.62
N ARG A 170 -7.83 -4.07 -0.14
CA ARG A 170 -7.87 -4.15 -1.60
C ARG A 170 -8.99 -3.28 -2.17
N LYS A 171 -8.98 -3.09 -3.48
CA LYS A 171 -10.18 -2.66 -4.21
C LYS A 171 -11.21 -3.79 -4.27
N GLY A 172 -12.48 -3.45 -4.21
CA GLY A 172 -13.58 -4.42 -4.19
C GLY A 172 -13.75 -5.16 -5.50
N ARG A 173 -13.62 -4.43 -6.63
CA ARG A 173 -13.88 -4.95 -7.99
C ARG A 173 -12.61 -5.23 -8.81
N ASP A 174 -11.43 -5.11 -8.22
CA ASP A 174 -10.16 -5.48 -8.85
C ASP A 174 -9.95 -6.99 -8.75
N MET A 175 -10.84 -7.74 -9.39
CA MET A 175 -10.80 -9.20 -9.47
C MET A 175 -10.79 -9.64 -10.94
N ALA A 176 -9.85 -10.49 -11.27
CA ALA A 176 -9.97 -11.31 -12.47
C ALA A 176 -10.75 -12.58 -12.15
N ASN A 177 -11.61 -13.00 -13.08
CA ASN A 177 -12.44 -14.17 -12.95
C ASN A 177 -12.62 -14.80 -14.34
N LEU A 178 -11.84 -15.82 -14.67
CA LEU A 178 -11.95 -16.55 -15.92
C LEU A 178 -12.84 -17.79 -15.79
N THR A 179 -12.71 -18.52 -14.67
CA THR A 179 -13.35 -19.83 -14.47
C THR A 179 -14.18 -19.92 -13.19
N GLY A 180 -14.51 -18.78 -12.57
CA GLY A 180 -15.24 -18.72 -11.30
C GLY A 180 -14.36 -18.44 -10.08
N GLU A 181 -13.04 -18.35 -10.28
CA GLU A 181 -12.09 -17.92 -9.25
C GLU A 181 -12.22 -16.42 -8.98
N LYS A 182 -11.84 -16.02 -7.76
CA LYS A 182 -11.75 -14.61 -7.36
C LYS A 182 -10.28 -14.25 -7.19
N LEU A 183 -9.57 -14.03 -8.30
CA LEU A 183 -8.15 -13.67 -8.29
C LEU A 183 -7.95 -12.17 -8.11
N HIS A 184 -7.42 -11.78 -6.96
CA HIS A 184 -7.05 -10.40 -6.66
C HIS A 184 -5.57 -10.13 -6.94
N ALA A 185 -5.22 -8.89 -7.28
CA ALA A 185 -3.82 -8.48 -7.47
C ALA A 185 -2.90 -8.89 -6.29
N ASN A 186 -3.40 -8.80 -5.06
CA ASN A 186 -2.64 -9.22 -3.87
C ASN A 186 -2.29 -10.71 -3.87
N HIS A 187 -3.13 -11.58 -4.44
CA HIS A 187 -2.82 -13.01 -4.58
C HIS A 187 -1.64 -13.22 -5.51
N VAL A 188 -1.65 -12.52 -6.67
CA VAL A 188 -0.57 -12.60 -7.66
C VAL A 188 0.73 -12.06 -7.07
N ILE A 189 0.71 -10.88 -6.45
CA ILE A 189 1.90 -10.28 -5.82
C ILE A 189 2.49 -11.21 -4.75
N SER A 190 1.64 -11.81 -3.92
CA SER A 190 2.09 -12.74 -2.89
C SER A 190 2.67 -14.02 -3.49
N ALA A 191 2.05 -14.58 -4.53
CA ALA A 191 2.55 -15.75 -5.22
C ALA A 191 3.91 -15.48 -5.88
N MET A 192 4.06 -14.33 -6.54
CA MET A 192 5.33 -13.89 -7.14
C MET A 192 6.44 -13.75 -6.12
N ALA A 193 6.16 -13.12 -4.97
CA ALA A 193 7.14 -12.99 -3.89
C ALA A 193 7.61 -14.36 -3.35
N HIS A 194 6.70 -15.33 -3.24
CA HIS A 194 7.06 -16.70 -2.85
C HIS A 194 7.88 -17.41 -3.94
N ALA A 195 7.55 -17.22 -5.22
CA ALA A 195 8.28 -17.80 -6.33
C ALA A 195 9.70 -17.25 -6.41
N GLU A 196 9.87 -15.93 -6.26
CA GLU A 196 11.17 -15.26 -6.20
C GLU A 196 12.06 -15.84 -5.09
N ALA A 197 11.51 -15.93 -3.87
CA ALA A 197 12.24 -16.48 -2.73
C ALA A 197 12.68 -17.95 -2.93
N ARG A 198 11.86 -18.76 -3.63
CA ARG A 198 12.18 -20.18 -3.91
C ARG A 198 13.15 -20.38 -5.07
N ALA A 199 13.04 -19.54 -6.11
CA ALA A 199 13.87 -19.65 -7.31
C ALA A 199 15.22 -18.95 -7.16
N GLY A 200 15.37 -18.07 -6.17
CA GLY A 200 16.58 -17.27 -6.00
C GLY A 200 16.78 -16.24 -7.12
N VAL A 201 15.69 -15.85 -7.78
CA VAL A 201 15.68 -14.82 -8.84
C VAL A 201 14.98 -13.58 -8.32
N SER A 202 15.27 -12.43 -8.90
CA SER A 202 14.59 -11.16 -8.59
C SER A 202 13.98 -10.60 -9.85
N TYR A 203 12.77 -10.08 -9.75
CA TYR A 203 12.10 -9.35 -10.82
C TYR A 203 11.95 -7.88 -10.43
N VAL A 204 12.01 -6.99 -11.41
CA VAL A 204 11.81 -5.55 -11.21
C VAL A 204 10.34 -5.20 -11.34
N ASN A 205 9.67 -5.84 -12.29
CA ASN A 205 8.25 -5.63 -12.57
C ASN A 205 7.65 -6.90 -13.22
N PHE A 206 6.34 -7.05 -13.14
CA PHE A 206 5.60 -8.09 -13.84
C PHE A 206 4.22 -7.58 -14.24
N THR A 207 3.64 -8.22 -15.25
CA THR A 207 2.27 -7.98 -15.70
C THR A 207 1.57 -9.32 -15.81
N THR A 208 0.37 -9.41 -15.26
CA THR A 208 -0.47 -10.59 -15.40
C THR A 208 -1.60 -10.27 -16.37
N THR A 209 -1.72 -11.04 -17.45
CA THR A 209 -2.74 -10.85 -18.47
C THR A 209 -3.65 -12.09 -18.54
N PRO A 210 -4.99 -11.94 -18.53
CA PRO A 210 -5.89 -13.05 -18.71
C PRO A 210 -5.87 -13.53 -20.17
N ASP A 211 -5.61 -14.82 -20.40
CA ASP A 211 -5.84 -15.52 -21.66
C ASP A 211 -7.19 -16.23 -21.57
N VAL A 212 -8.20 -15.64 -22.21
CA VAL A 212 -9.59 -16.15 -22.19
C VAL A 212 -9.73 -17.45 -22.97
N ASP A 213 -8.94 -17.63 -24.03
CA ASP A 213 -9.02 -18.81 -24.89
C ASP A 213 -8.35 -20.02 -24.23
N ALA A 214 -7.23 -19.82 -23.58
CA ALA A 214 -6.53 -20.84 -22.81
C ALA A 214 -7.07 -21.04 -21.39
N MET A 215 -7.97 -20.18 -20.92
CA MET A 215 -8.53 -20.18 -19.57
C MET A 215 -7.44 -20.15 -18.48
N CYS A 216 -6.40 -19.34 -18.70
CA CYS A 216 -5.26 -19.17 -17.79
C CYS A 216 -4.83 -17.71 -17.68
N TYR A 217 -3.83 -17.45 -16.83
CA TYR A 217 -3.19 -16.14 -16.70
C TYR A 217 -1.74 -16.26 -17.11
N ASP A 218 -1.31 -15.42 -18.03
CA ASP A 218 0.09 -15.27 -18.42
C ASP A 218 0.80 -14.24 -17.52
N LEU A 219 2.08 -14.50 -17.22
CA LEU A 219 2.96 -13.66 -16.44
C LEU A 219 4.04 -13.05 -17.31
#